data_3190ffc8d6bd75c8bb78ce47cdcf6bd8
#
_entry.id   3190ffc8d6bd75c8bb78ce47cdcf6bd8
#
_cell.length_a   1.000
_cell.length_b   1.000
_cell.length_c   1.000
_cell.angle_alpha   90.00
_cell.angle_beta   90.00
_cell.angle_gamma   90.00
#
_symmetry.space_group_name_H-M   'P 1'
#
loop_
_entity.id
_entity.type
_entity.pdbx_description
1 polymer ?
#
loop_
_entity_poly.entity_id
_entity_poly.type
_entity_poly.pdbx_seq_one_letter_code
_entity_poly.pdbx_strand_id
1 'polypeptide(L)'
;MKKPLLLLLCLFTVIGYAKDPHIKAVYALIERVTPGYGKQIKLQLIDPANGEDVYEISSEKGKVLLKGNNAIALSTAFNQYLKYTCNAHVSWLGNQLNLPENLPLPSKTIRNTINGKYRVYMNYCTVSYTAAYWDWERWQREIDFMAMNSINMPLATVGLEAVWYNTLLKHRFTDEEARRFLAGPGHAAWQWMQNLQSYGGPLPKSWIDKHIILAKKIIDRERELGMTPIQQGFSGYVPRELKDKYPEAKIRLQPGWCGFKGAGQLDPTDALFAALGRDFLEEEKKLYGTYGIYAADPFHESAPPVNTPEYLSAVGHAIYKLIKDFDPKAKWAMQAWSLREPIVKAVPQNDLIILDLNGEKIKGRKGFWGYPAVEGNLHNFGGRINMHGDLRLLASNQYMTALKQYPNVCGSGLFMEAIEQNPVYYDLAFEMPLHKGEVAIEEWLKQYANRRYGAVSPSAQQAMICLLEGPYRPGTNGTERSSIIAARPALNVKKSGPNAGLGIPYSPLLVIQAEGLLLKDADKLKNSEPYRFDVIDVQRQMMTNMGQVIHKRAAEAFLNRDKEAF
;
A
#
# COMPACT_ATOMS: atom_id res chain seq x y z
N MET A 1 -39.05 16.74 -41.81
CA MET A 1 -38.42 17.68 -40.84
C MET A 1 -38.07 16.98 -39.52
N LYS A 2 -37.06 16.08 -39.47
CA LYS A 2 -36.63 15.38 -38.22
C LYS A 2 -35.11 15.12 -38.15
N LYS A 3 -34.28 15.97 -38.80
CA LYS A 3 -32.81 15.79 -38.78
C LYS A 3 -31.98 16.76 -37.91
N PRO A 4 -32.49 17.89 -37.35
CA PRO A 4 -31.63 18.72 -36.50
C PRO A 4 -31.52 18.28 -35.05
N LEU A 5 -32.44 17.42 -34.54
CA LEU A 5 -32.45 17.04 -33.11
C LEU A 5 -31.37 16.01 -32.75
N LEU A 6 -31.01 15.13 -33.69
CA LEU A 6 -29.95 14.10 -33.43
C LEU A 6 -28.55 14.72 -33.44
N LEU A 7 -28.32 15.77 -34.26
CA LEU A 7 -27.02 16.47 -34.27
C LEU A 7 -26.80 17.29 -33.00
N LEU A 8 -27.87 17.85 -32.43
CA LEU A 8 -27.83 18.61 -31.19
C LEU A 8 -27.57 17.70 -29.95
N LEU A 9 -28.12 16.47 -29.94
CA LEU A 9 -27.89 15.49 -28.88
C LEU A 9 -26.43 14.99 -28.88
N CYS A 10 -25.84 14.76 -30.06
CA CYS A 10 -24.44 14.36 -30.18
C CYS A 10 -23.47 15.49 -29.77
N LEU A 11 -23.80 16.77 -30.04
CA LEU A 11 -23.00 17.89 -29.54
C LEU A 11 -23.13 18.08 -28.03
N PHE A 12 -24.31 17.84 -27.44
CA PHE A 12 -24.49 17.92 -25.98
C PHE A 12 -23.73 16.82 -25.22
N THR A 13 -23.66 15.61 -25.76
CA THR A 13 -22.87 14.52 -25.13
C THR A 13 -21.37 14.82 -25.20
N VAL A 14 -20.83 15.30 -26.31
CA VAL A 14 -19.40 15.66 -26.45
C VAL A 14 -19.02 16.83 -25.52
N ILE A 15 -19.87 17.82 -25.36
CA ILE A 15 -19.65 18.97 -24.48
C ILE A 15 -19.82 18.55 -22.99
N GLY A 16 -20.69 17.56 -22.69
CA GLY A 16 -20.87 17.02 -21.34
C GLY A 16 -19.63 16.27 -20.84
N TYR A 17 -19.02 15.43 -21.67
CA TYR A 17 -17.82 14.67 -21.30
C TYR A 17 -16.58 15.55 -21.07
N ALA A 18 -16.43 16.66 -21.78
CA ALA A 18 -15.33 17.61 -21.56
C ALA A 18 -15.43 18.35 -20.20
N LYS A 19 -16.58 18.29 -19.53
CA LYS A 19 -16.83 18.91 -18.20
C LYS A 19 -16.80 17.93 -17.04
N ASP A 20 -16.73 16.61 -17.30
CA ASP A 20 -16.70 15.60 -16.24
C ASP A 20 -15.43 15.74 -15.39
N PRO A 21 -15.53 15.91 -14.07
CA PRO A 21 -14.39 16.14 -13.20
C PRO A 21 -13.40 14.96 -13.19
N HIS A 22 -13.88 13.73 -13.35
CA HIS A 22 -13.01 12.56 -13.40
C HIS A 22 -12.18 12.51 -14.69
N ILE A 23 -12.76 12.84 -15.85
CA ILE A 23 -12.02 12.95 -17.11
C ILE A 23 -10.96 14.05 -17.01
N LYS A 24 -11.31 15.20 -16.43
CA LYS A 24 -10.37 16.30 -16.20
C LYS A 24 -9.19 15.87 -15.30
N ALA A 25 -9.47 15.15 -14.21
CA ALA A 25 -8.46 14.65 -13.31
C ALA A 25 -7.49 13.67 -13.99
N VAL A 26 -8.01 12.78 -14.85
CA VAL A 26 -7.17 11.82 -15.60
C VAL A 26 -6.33 12.53 -16.68
N TYR A 27 -6.86 13.54 -17.39
CA TYR A 27 -6.02 14.34 -18.30
C TYR A 27 -4.89 15.04 -17.54
N ALA A 28 -5.18 15.59 -16.35
CA ALA A 28 -4.16 16.22 -15.53
C ALA A 28 -3.10 15.21 -15.03
N LEU A 29 -3.49 13.96 -14.73
CA LEU A 29 -2.57 12.87 -14.43
C LEU A 29 -1.69 12.54 -15.64
N ILE A 30 -2.28 12.39 -16.84
CA ILE A 30 -1.54 12.11 -18.08
C ILE A 30 -0.50 13.19 -18.34
N GLU A 31 -0.86 14.48 -18.18
CA GLU A 31 0.07 15.58 -18.39
C GLU A 31 1.19 15.64 -17.34
N ARG A 32 0.97 15.17 -16.10
CA ARG A 32 2.04 15.05 -15.10
C ARG A 32 3.00 13.90 -15.40
N VAL A 33 2.48 12.77 -15.89
CA VAL A 33 3.27 11.57 -16.19
C VAL A 33 3.99 11.69 -17.53
N THR A 34 3.28 12.20 -18.57
CA THR A 34 3.78 12.33 -19.94
C THR A 34 3.43 13.73 -20.49
N PRO A 35 4.20 14.77 -20.13
CA PRO A 35 3.90 16.15 -20.51
C PRO A 35 3.79 16.33 -22.03
N GLY A 36 2.70 16.97 -22.49
CA GLY A 36 2.45 17.30 -23.90
C GLY A 36 1.85 16.17 -24.75
N TYR A 37 1.69 14.96 -24.19
CA TYR A 37 1.11 13.83 -24.94
C TYR A 37 -0.42 13.72 -24.81
N GLY A 38 -1.04 14.39 -23.85
CA GLY A 38 -2.50 14.33 -23.63
C GLY A 38 -3.33 14.71 -24.87
N LYS A 39 -2.82 15.59 -25.73
CA LYS A 39 -3.48 15.97 -27.01
C LYS A 39 -3.63 14.82 -28.02
N GLN A 40 -2.80 13.76 -27.88
CA GLN A 40 -2.85 12.56 -28.72
C GLN A 40 -3.74 11.46 -28.15
N ILE A 41 -4.27 11.67 -26.93
CA ILE A 41 -5.11 10.71 -26.22
C ILE A 41 -6.53 11.26 -26.12
N LYS A 42 -7.52 10.42 -26.39
CA LYS A 42 -8.94 10.69 -26.15
C LYS A 42 -9.41 9.81 -24.99
N LEU A 43 -10.10 10.41 -24.02
CA LEU A 43 -10.73 9.70 -22.91
C LEU A 43 -12.24 9.62 -23.11
N GLN A 44 -12.84 8.48 -22.74
CA GLN A 44 -14.27 8.26 -22.82
C GLN A 44 -14.76 7.40 -21.67
N LEU A 45 -15.84 7.82 -21.00
CA LEU A 45 -16.54 6.99 -20.02
C LEU A 45 -17.42 5.95 -20.72
N ILE A 46 -17.48 4.77 -20.13
CA ILE A 46 -18.33 3.63 -20.54
C ILE A 46 -19.00 3.03 -19.31
N ASP A 47 -20.02 2.20 -19.49
CA ASP A 47 -20.66 1.49 -18.40
C ASP A 47 -19.76 0.40 -17.79
N PRO A 48 -19.87 0.11 -16.48
CA PRO A 48 -19.16 -0.99 -15.84
C PRO A 48 -19.60 -2.34 -16.46
N ALA A 49 -18.75 -3.35 -16.34
CA ALA A 49 -19.04 -4.68 -16.84
C ALA A 49 -19.41 -5.61 -15.67
N ASN A 50 -20.68 -6.02 -15.57
CA ASN A 50 -21.17 -6.92 -14.51
C ASN A 50 -20.87 -6.43 -13.07
N GLY A 51 -20.85 -5.10 -12.87
CA GLY A 51 -20.52 -4.48 -11.58
C GLY A 51 -19.03 -4.37 -11.27
N GLU A 52 -18.15 -4.82 -12.19
CA GLU A 52 -16.70 -4.66 -12.10
C GLU A 52 -16.23 -3.44 -12.88
N ASP A 53 -15.10 -2.88 -12.46
CA ASP A 53 -14.41 -1.86 -13.23
C ASP A 53 -13.92 -2.45 -14.56
N VAL A 54 -14.02 -1.66 -15.62
CA VAL A 54 -13.65 -2.08 -16.98
C VAL A 54 -12.89 -0.97 -17.71
N TYR A 55 -11.88 -1.36 -18.44
CA TYR A 55 -11.17 -0.45 -19.35
C TYR A 55 -11.04 -1.03 -20.75
N GLU A 56 -10.86 -0.11 -21.72
CA GLU A 56 -10.60 -0.44 -23.13
C GLU A 56 -9.53 0.48 -23.69
N ILE A 57 -8.62 -0.11 -24.48
CA ILE A 57 -7.54 0.59 -25.16
C ILE A 57 -7.72 0.33 -26.66
N SER A 58 -7.91 1.37 -27.45
CA SER A 58 -8.11 1.31 -28.88
C SER A 58 -7.60 2.58 -29.57
N SER A 59 -7.87 2.75 -30.83
CA SER A 59 -7.56 3.99 -31.57
C SER A 59 -8.78 4.50 -32.33
N GLU A 60 -8.88 5.82 -32.45
CA GLU A 60 -9.91 6.50 -33.23
C GLU A 60 -9.35 7.75 -33.90
N LYS A 61 -9.52 7.84 -35.23
CA LYS A 61 -9.12 9.02 -36.01
C LYS A 61 -7.68 9.48 -35.79
N GLY A 62 -6.74 8.50 -35.69
CA GLY A 62 -5.31 8.77 -35.49
C GLY A 62 -4.91 9.14 -34.07
N LYS A 63 -5.82 9.00 -33.09
CA LYS A 63 -5.53 9.19 -31.68
C LYS A 63 -5.71 7.89 -30.91
N VAL A 64 -4.98 7.75 -29.81
CA VAL A 64 -5.21 6.70 -28.82
C VAL A 64 -6.55 6.97 -28.12
N LEU A 65 -7.41 5.98 -28.04
CA LEU A 65 -8.70 6.04 -27.35
C LEU A 65 -8.67 5.15 -26.14
N LEU A 66 -8.69 5.77 -24.94
CA LEU A 66 -8.80 5.07 -23.66
C LEU A 66 -10.22 5.21 -23.14
N LYS A 67 -10.86 4.08 -22.85
CA LYS A 67 -12.19 4.05 -22.25
C LYS A 67 -12.12 3.39 -20.89
N GLY A 68 -12.98 3.83 -19.94
CA GLY A 68 -13.11 3.25 -18.61
C GLY A 68 -14.43 3.68 -17.99
N ASN A 69 -14.92 2.92 -17.01
CA ASN A 69 -16.18 3.27 -16.34
C ASN A 69 -16.00 4.33 -15.23
N ASN A 70 -14.77 4.64 -14.85
CA ASN A 70 -14.43 5.67 -13.87
C ASN A 70 -12.99 6.16 -14.08
N ALA A 71 -12.53 7.11 -13.26
CA ALA A 71 -11.19 7.68 -13.36
C ALA A 71 -10.08 6.64 -13.10
N ILE A 72 -10.28 5.70 -12.18
CA ILE A 72 -9.32 4.63 -11.91
C ILE A 72 -9.16 3.72 -13.13
N ALA A 73 -10.26 3.27 -13.73
CA ALA A 73 -10.22 2.43 -14.93
C ALA A 73 -9.55 3.14 -16.11
N LEU A 74 -9.80 4.45 -16.29
CA LEU A 74 -9.11 5.27 -17.32
C LEU A 74 -7.61 5.40 -17.03
N SER A 75 -7.22 5.62 -15.77
CA SER A 75 -5.80 5.71 -15.37
C SER A 75 -5.09 4.36 -15.52
N THR A 76 -5.78 3.26 -15.20
CA THR A 76 -5.29 1.89 -15.43
C THR A 76 -5.11 1.62 -16.94
N ALA A 77 -6.08 2.02 -17.78
CA ALA A 77 -5.95 1.92 -19.23
C ALA A 77 -4.71 2.66 -19.74
N PHE A 78 -4.46 3.86 -19.21
CA PHE A 78 -3.27 4.64 -19.57
C PHE A 78 -1.97 3.92 -19.18
N ASN A 79 -1.88 3.36 -17.97
CA ASN A 79 -0.71 2.59 -17.54
C ASN A 79 -0.49 1.35 -18.42
N GLN A 80 -1.56 0.59 -18.70
CA GLN A 80 -1.48 -0.60 -19.55
C GLN A 80 -1.10 -0.25 -21.00
N TYR A 81 -1.56 0.90 -21.51
CA TYR A 81 -1.15 1.44 -22.80
C TYR A 81 0.35 1.77 -22.80
N LEU A 82 0.86 2.46 -21.77
CA LEU A 82 2.29 2.75 -21.64
C LEU A 82 3.12 1.47 -21.62
N LYS A 83 2.73 0.49 -20.80
CA LYS A 83 3.48 -0.78 -20.63
C LYS A 83 3.53 -1.63 -21.89
N TYR A 84 2.38 -1.85 -22.52
CA TYR A 84 2.24 -2.91 -23.54
C TYR A 84 2.11 -2.39 -24.98
N THR A 85 1.90 -1.09 -25.18
CA THR A 85 1.90 -0.48 -26.52
C THR A 85 3.11 0.43 -26.72
N CYS A 86 3.45 1.25 -25.72
CA CYS A 86 4.60 2.15 -25.81
C CYS A 86 5.93 1.53 -25.36
N ASN A 87 5.92 0.33 -24.78
CA ASN A 87 7.09 -0.29 -24.15
C ASN A 87 7.75 0.66 -23.13
N ALA A 88 6.94 1.37 -22.33
CA ALA A 88 7.33 2.35 -21.34
C ALA A 88 6.99 1.84 -19.92
N HIS A 89 7.63 2.41 -18.90
CA HIS A 89 7.47 1.96 -17.53
C HIS A 89 7.51 3.13 -16.54
N VAL A 90 6.52 3.17 -15.66
CA VAL A 90 6.47 4.07 -14.50
C VAL A 90 6.62 3.24 -13.24
N SER A 91 7.58 3.59 -12.39
CA SER A 91 7.78 2.90 -11.12
C SER A 91 8.29 3.84 -10.03
N TRP A 92 8.32 3.37 -8.78
CA TRP A 92 8.93 4.13 -7.68
C TRP A 92 10.40 4.43 -7.92
N LEU A 93 11.10 3.51 -8.60
CA LEU A 93 12.54 3.46 -8.74
C LEU A 93 12.96 3.74 -10.19
N GLY A 94 12.63 4.94 -10.63
CA GLY A 94 12.90 5.44 -11.96
C GLY A 94 11.79 5.17 -12.97
N ASN A 95 11.63 6.10 -13.91
CA ASN A 95 10.70 5.99 -15.02
C ASN A 95 11.46 5.81 -16.34
N GLN A 96 10.96 4.89 -17.17
CA GLN A 96 11.36 4.80 -18.58
C GLN A 96 10.21 5.28 -19.43
N LEU A 97 10.28 6.54 -19.88
CA LEU A 97 9.26 7.23 -20.65
C LEU A 97 9.87 7.82 -21.95
N ASN A 98 10.77 7.07 -22.59
CA ASN A 98 11.31 7.45 -23.88
C ASN A 98 10.26 7.19 -24.98
N LEU A 99 9.26 8.08 -25.05
CA LEU A 99 8.15 7.98 -25.97
C LEU A 99 8.51 8.65 -27.32
N PRO A 100 8.06 8.07 -28.45
CA PRO A 100 8.21 8.74 -29.74
C PRO A 100 7.32 9.99 -29.81
N GLU A 101 7.67 10.95 -30.67
CA GLU A 101 6.90 12.18 -30.89
C GLU A 101 5.41 11.88 -31.17
N ASN A 102 5.15 10.89 -32.01
CA ASN A 102 3.80 10.38 -32.27
C ASN A 102 3.60 9.08 -31.51
N LEU A 103 2.63 9.04 -30.61
CA LEU A 103 2.31 7.87 -29.83
C LEU A 103 1.90 6.68 -30.73
N PRO A 104 2.41 5.47 -30.48
CA PRO A 104 2.04 4.30 -31.26
C PRO A 104 0.56 3.95 -31.06
N LEU A 105 -0.15 3.73 -32.15
CA LEU A 105 -1.55 3.32 -32.09
C LEU A 105 -1.66 1.82 -31.74
N PRO A 106 -2.59 1.44 -30.85
CA PRO A 106 -2.86 0.03 -30.57
C PRO A 106 -3.21 -0.74 -31.86
N SER A 107 -2.56 -1.87 -32.08
CA SER A 107 -2.80 -2.72 -33.27
C SER A 107 -4.16 -3.43 -33.25
N LYS A 108 -4.73 -3.59 -32.04
CA LYS A 108 -6.05 -4.18 -31.79
C LYS A 108 -6.69 -3.53 -30.57
N THR A 109 -8.01 -3.62 -30.51
CA THR A 109 -8.73 -3.23 -29.28
C THR A 109 -8.44 -4.22 -28.16
N ILE A 110 -8.01 -3.71 -27.00
CA ILE A 110 -7.82 -4.45 -25.76
C ILE A 110 -8.93 -4.03 -24.82
N ARG A 111 -9.71 -4.98 -24.31
CA ARG A 111 -10.74 -4.75 -23.29
C ARG A 111 -10.51 -5.72 -22.15
N ASN A 112 -10.49 -5.20 -20.92
CA ASN A 112 -10.28 -6.01 -19.73
C ASN A 112 -11.09 -5.48 -18.55
N THR A 113 -11.40 -6.37 -17.58
CA THR A 113 -12.00 -6.03 -16.30
C THR A 113 -10.92 -5.94 -15.23
N ILE A 114 -11.17 -5.13 -14.20
CA ILE A 114 -10.33 -5.02 -13.01
C ILE A 114 -11.04 -5.80 -11.91
N ASN A 115 -10.49 -6.94 -11.54
CA ASN A 115 -11.10 -7.85 -10.58
C ASN A 115 -11.07 -7.27 -9.16
N GLY A 116 -12.16 -7.48 -8.43
CA GLY A 116 -12.29 -7.06 -7.04
C GLY A 116 -12.84 -5.65 -6.86
N LYS A 117 -13.83 -5.57 -5.98
CA LYS A 117 -14.48 -4.31 -5.61
C LYS A 117 -13.52 -3.36 -4.88
N TYR A 118 -12.68 -3.90 -3.98
CA TYR A 118 -11.73 -3.16 -3.18
C TYR A 118 -10.30 -3.51 -3.58
N ARG A 119 -9.50 -2.51 -3.87
CA ARG A 119 -8.06 -2.64 -4.13
C ARG A 119 -7.35 -1.70 -3.17
N VAL A 120 -6.93 -2.30 -2.04
CA VAL A 120 -6.45 -1.58 -0.86
C VAL A 120 -4.96 -1.33 -0.94
N TYR A 121 -4.52 -0.18 -0.49
CA TYR A 121 -3.14 0.26 -0.41
C TYR A 121 -3.03 1.34 0.67
N MET A 122 -2.19 1.33 1.57
CA MET A 122 -0.97 0.67 1.96
C MET A 122 -1.06 0.17 3.42
N ASN A 123 0.09 -0.20 4.04
CA ASN A 123 0.18 -0.50 5.48
C ASN A 123 0.36 0.81 6.27
N TYR A 124 -0.03 0.82 7.55
CA TYR A 124 0.29 1.93 8.48
C TYR A 124 1.79 2.18 8.56
N CYS A 125 2.59 1.12 8.67
CA CYS A 125 4.05 1.20 8.80
C CYS A 125 4.71 1.95 7.65
N THR A 126 4.15 1.91 6.45
CA THR A 126 4.68 2.59 5.26
C THR A 126 4.82 4.10 5.49
N VAL A 127 3.88 4.69 6.25
CA VAL A 127 3.92 6.13 6.58
C VAL A 127 5.18 6.49 7.35
N SER A 128 5.61 5.66 8.31
CA SER A 128 6.81 5.92 9.11
C SER A 128 8.10 5.40 8.48
N TYR A 129 8.08 4.25 7.79
CA TYR A 129 9.28 3.70 7.15
C TYR A 129 9.69 4.43 5.86
N THR A 130 8.73 4.86 5.05
CA THR A 130 9.01 5.48 3.74
C THR A 130 8.50 6.91 3.62
N ALA A 131 7.26 7.17 4.03
CA ALA A 131 6.56 8.40 3.70
C ALA A 131 6.62 9.48 4.80
N ALA A 132 7.37 9.28 5.89
CA ALA A 132 7.37 10.13 7.09
C ALA A 132 7.62 11.62 6.80
N TYR A 133 8.37 11.93 5.75
CA TYR A 133 8.79 13.29 5.39
C TYR A 133 8.41 13.66 3.96
N TRP A 134 7.48 12.94 3.34
CA TRP A 134 7.04 13.27 1.99
C TRP A 134 6.31 14.61 1.96
N ASP A 135 6.66 15.43 1.02
CA ASP A 135 5.95 16.65 0.67
C ASP A 135 4.78 16.36 -0.28
N TRP A 136 4.09 17.44 -0.68
CA TRP A 136 2.96 17.32 -1.60
C TRP A 136 3.37 16.76 -2.98
N GLU A 137 4.53 17.13 -3.48
CA GLU A 137 4.99 16.72 -4.80
C GLU A 137 5.23 15.21 -4.86
N ARG A 138 5.87 14.64 -3.81
CA ARG A 138 6.05 13.20 -3.69
C ARG A 138 4.72 12.46 -3.48
N TRP A 139 3.81 12.98 -2.64
CA TRP A 139 2.47 12.41 -2.47
C TRP A 139 1.65 12.45 -3.76
N GLN A 140 1.68 13.56 -4.52
CA GLN A 140 0.97 13.65 -5.80
C GLN A 140 1.43 12.56 -6.78
N ARG A 141 2.75 12.33 -6.86
CA ARG A 141 3.32 11.25 -7.67
C ARG A 141 2.81 9.87 -7.21
N GLU A 142 2.72 9.64 -5.91
CA GLU A 142 2.21 8.37 -5.37
C GLU A 142 0.73 8.16 -5.67
N ILE A 143 -0.09 9.19 -5.54
CA ILE A 143 -1.52 9.11 -5.84
C ILE A 143 -1.76 8.84 -7.34
N ASP A 144 -1.01 9.48 -8.22
CA ASP A 144 -1.05 9.20 -9.66
C ASP A 144 -0.62 7.74 -9.93
N PHE A 145 0.42 7.25 -9.27
CA PHE A 145 0.87 5.87 -9.36
C PHE A 145 -0.19 4.89 -8.85
N MET A 146 -0.85 5.17 -7.72
CA MET A 146 -1.98 4.38 -7.20
C MET A 146 -3.10 4.28 -8.25
N ALA A 147 -3.54 5.40 -8.82
CA ALA A 147 -4.60 5.43 -9.84
C ALA A 147 -4.23 4.61 -11.08
N MET A 148 -3.00 4.74 -11.56
CA MET A 148 -2.46 3.98 -12.70
C MET A 148 -2.39 2.48 -12.43
N ASN A 149 -2.26 2.08 -11.17
CA ASN A 149 -2.20 0.69 -10.72
C ASN A 149 -3.52 0.19 -10.10
N SER A 150 -4.63 0.77 -10.50
CA SER A 150 -6.00 0.36 -10.14
C SER A 150 -6.39 0.47 -8.66
N ILE A 151 -5.59 1.08 -7.81
CA ILE A 151 -5.92 1.29 -6.39
C ILE A 151 -7.12 2.22 -6.27
N ASN A 152 -8.13 1.80 -5.50
CA ASN A 152 -9.33 2.59 -5.26
C ASN A 152 -9.66 2.81 -3.79
N MET A 153 -8.88 2.22 -2.87
CA MET A 153 -9.12 2.30 -1.44
C MET A 153 -7.80 2.50 -0.66
N PRO A 154 -7.18 3.69 -0.73
CA PRO A 154 -5.97 4.00 0.01
C PRO A 154 -6.22 4.20 1.50
N LEU A 155 -5.20 3.95 2.34
CA LEU A 155 -5.23 4.23 3.77
C LEU A 155 -4.87 5.71 4.03
N ALA A 156 -5.78 6.47 4.63
CA ALA A 156 -5.60 7.89 4.94
C ALA A 156 -5.14 8.09 6.38
N THR A 157 -3.85 8.23 6.61
CA THR A 157 -3.26 8.38 7.96
C THR A 157 -2.50 9.68 8.18
N VAL A 158 -2.14 10.39 7.12
CA VAL A 158 -1.50 11.71 7.22
C VAL A 158 -2.49 12.70 7.79
N GLY A 159 -2.06 13.48 8.79
CA GLY A 159 -2.89 14.49 9.47
C GLY A 159 -3.70 13.96 10.66
N LEU A 160 -3.62 12.67 11.01
CA LEU A 160 -4.26 12.13 12.21
C LEU A 160 -3.76 12.78 13.50
N GLU A 161 -2.53 13.25 13.51
CA GLU A 161 -2.00 14.03 14.63
C GLU A 161 -2.83 15.29 14.91
N ALA A 162 -3.39 15.92 13.89
CA ALA A 162 -4.27 17.10 14.07
C ALA A 162 -5.64 16.69 14.65
N VAL A 163 -6.18 15.57 14.23
CA VAL A 163 -7.43 15.01 14.77
C VAL A 163 -7.27 14.74 16.26
N TRP A 164 -6.21 14.01 16.65
CA TRP A 164 -5.91 13.73 18.04
C TRP A 164 -5.64 15.00 18.86
N TYR A 165 -4.82 15.92 18.33
CA TYR A 165 -4.52 17.19 18.99
C TYR A 165 -5.79 17.96 19.30
N ASN A 166 -6.68 18.18 18.33
CA ASN A 166 -7.93 18.91 18.51
C ASN A 166 -8.88 18.20 19.47
N THR A 167 -8.98 16.85 19.37
CA THR A 167 -9.81 16.05 20.27
C THR A 167 -9.34 16.18 21.72
N LEU A 168 -8.04 16.09 21.98
CA LEU A 168 -7.49 16.17 23.33
C LEU A 168 -7.69 17.55 23.97
N LEU A 169 -7.61 18.63 23.18
CA LEU A 169 -7.92 19.98 23.68
C LEU A 169 -9.37 20.10 24.18
N LYS A 170 -10.32 19.36 23.60
CA LYS A 170 -11.70 19.30 24.12
C LYS A 170 -11.82 18.48 25.41
N HIS A 171 -10.86 17.57 25.65
CA HIS A 171 -10.86 16.63 26.77
C HIS A 171 -9.85 16.97 27.87
N ARG A 172 -9.79 18.25 28.25
CA ARG A 172 -9.02 18.77 29.41
C ARG A 172 -7.50 18.73 29.27
N PHE A 173 -6.95 18.46 28.07
CA PHE A 173 -5.51 18.54 27.82
C PHE A 173 -5.10 19.96 27.44
N THR A 174 -3.94 20.38 27.91
CA THR A 174 -3.28 21.62 27.44
C THR A 174 -2.63 21.38 26.07
N ASP A 175 -2.24 22.45 25.38
CA ASP A 175 -1.49 22.40 24.12
C ASP A 175 -0.26 21.50 24.22
N GLU A 176 0.55 21.70 25.27
CA GLU A 176 1.78 20.92 25.46
C GLU A 176 1.49 19.44 25.74
N GLU A 177 0.52 19.13 26.59
CA GLU A 177 0.13 17.74 26.89
C GLU A 177 -0.36 17.02 25.63
N ALA A 178 -1.22 17.67 24.83
CA ALA A 178 -1.72 17.10 23.58
C ALA A 178 -0.59 16.81 22.58
N ARG A 179 0.35 17.75 22.41
CA ARG A 179 1.52 17.57 21.53
C ARG A 179 2.51 16.54 22.09
N ARG A 180 2.61 16.39 23.39
CA ARG A 180 3.46 15.39 24.05
C ARG A 180 2.94 13.96 23.89
N PHE A 181 1.63 13.78 23.78
CA PHE A 181 1.01 12.48 23.48
C PHE A 181 1.41 11.97 22.10
N LEU A 182 1.57 12.86 21.11
CA LEU A 182 1.84 12.49 19.73
C LEU A 182 3.27 11.95 19.56
N ALA A 183 3.40 10.85 18.80
CA ALA A 183 4.69 10.31 18.41
C ALA A 183 5.30 11.13 17.26
N GLY A 184 6.62 11.19 17.21
CA GLY A 184 7.33 11.77 16.08
C GLY A 184 7.13 10.97 14.78
N PRO A 185 7.39 11.58 13.61
CA PRO A 185 7.03 11.02 12.29
C PRO A 185 7.53 9.60 12.03
N GLY A 186 8.76 9.29 12.45
CA GLY A 186 9.33 7.94 12.32
C GLY A 186 8.67 6.87 13.21
N HIS A 187 7.73 7.23 14.08
CA HIS A 187 7.04 6.30 15.01
C HIS A 187 5.52 6.48 15.01
N ALA A 188 4.98 7.42 14.23
CA ALA A 188 3.55 7.71 14.18
C ALA A 188 2.71 6.50 13.75
N ALA A 189 3.20 5.66 12.84
CA ALA A 189 2.51 4.47 12.38
C ALA A 189 2.12 3.53 13.52
N TRP A 190 3.04 3.29 14.46
CA TRP A 190 2.78 2.41 15.61
C TRP A 190 1.88 3.07 16.66
N GLN A 191 1.82 4.40 16.70
CA GLN A 191 0.80 5.10 17.48
C GLN A 191 -0.58 4.90 16.86
N TRP A 192 -0.71 5.01 15.55
CA TRP A 192 -1.99 4.78 14.85
C TRP A 192 -2.44 3.32 14.95
N MET A 193 -1.51 2.38 15.06
CA MET A 193 -1.79 0.97 15.40
C MET A 193 -1.98 0.73 16.91
N GLN A 194 -1.96 1.78 17.75
CA GLN A 194 -2.24 1.74 19.20
C GLN A 194 -1.16 1.03 20.06
N ASN A 195 0.04 0.86 19.53
CA ASN A 195 1.11 0.12 20.21
C ASN A 195 1.91 0.96 21.21
N LEU A 196 2.01 2.26 20.96
CA LEU A 196 2.80 3.20 21.77
C LEU A 196 2.16 4.58 21.84
N GLN A 197 2.68 5.45 22.70
CA GLN A 197 2.43 6.88 22.74
C GLN A 197 3.70 7.67 23.04
N SER A 198 3.73 8.95 22.75
CA SER A 198 4.68 9.92 23.31
C SER A 198 6.16 9.62 23.03
N TYR A 199 6.51 9.24 21.81
CA TYR A 199 7.90 9.02 21.45
C TYR A 199 8.39 10.04 20.40
N GLY A 200 9.53 10.70 20.71
CA GLY A 200 10.12 11.70 19.83
C GLY A 200 9.42 13.06 19.83
N GLY A 201 8.53 13.30 20.81
CA GLY A 201 7.81 14.55 21.00
C GLY A 201 8.36 15.44 22.12
N PRO A 202 7.69 16.57 22.43
CA PRO A 202 6.38 17.02 21.91
C PRO A 202 6.45 17.44 20.43
N LEU A 203 5.45 17.01 19.66
CA LEU A 203 5.38 17.32 18.24
C LEU A 203 5.22 18.84 18.03
N PRO A 204 6.01 19.49 17.15
CA PRO A 204 5.85 20.93 16.91
C PRO A 204 4.47 21.28 16.35
N LYS A 205 3.86 22.35 16.85
CA LYS A 205 2.55 22.81 16.34
C LYS A 205 2.61 23.10 14.83
N SER A 206 3.74 23.64 14.35
CA SER A 206 3.97 23.90 12.92
C SER A 206 3.96 22.64 12.05
N TRP A 207 4.34 21.49 12.60
CA TRP A 207 4.21 20.19 11.93
C TRP A 207 2.73 19.84 11.75
N ILE A 208 1.96 19.90 12.83
CA ILE A 208 0.53 19.61 12.82
C ILE A 208 -0.19 20.48 11.79
N ASP A 209 0.08 21.80 11.80
CA ASP A 209 -0.55 22.76 10.89
C ASP A 209 -0.23 22.47 9.40
N LYS A 210 1.03 22.14 9.09
CA LYS A 210 1.45 21.76 7.74
C LYS A 210 0.80 20.46 7.28
N HIS A 211 0.65 19.50 8.19
CA HIS A 211 0.05 18.20 7.88
C HIS A 211 -1.46 18.27 7.70
N ILE A 212 -2.17 19.23 8.32
CA ILE A 212 -3.57 19.51 7.97
C ILE A 212 -3.68 19.88 6.48
N ILE A 213 -2.81 20.78 6.01
CA ILE A 213 -2.82 21.23 4.61
C ILE A 213 -2.43 20.08 3.67
N LEU A 214 -1.42 19.31 4.05
CA LEU A 214 -0.94 18.16 3.25
C LEU A 214 -2.02 17.08 3.14
N ALA A 215 -2.60 16.66 4.26
CA ALA A 215 -3.65 15.63 4.32
C ALA A 215 -4.87 16.02 3.47
N LYS A 216 -5.29 17.28 3.56
CA LYS A 216 -6.40 17.78 2.73
C LYS A 216 -6.07 17.67 1.24
N LYS A 217 -4.87 18.03 0.80
CA LYS A 217 -4.46 17.90 -0.60
C LYS A 217 -4.42 16.43 -1.05
N ILE A 218 -3.95 15.52 -0.18
CA ILE A 218 -3.92 14.08 -0.45
C ILE A 218 -5.34 13.57 -0.69
N ILE A 219 -6.23 13.78 0.27
CA ILE A 219 -7.62 13.30 0.23
C ILE A 219 -8.39 13.91 -0.94
N ASP A 220 -8.26 15.24 -1.16
CA ASP A 220 -8.91 15.91 -2.29
C ASP A 220 -8.46 15.28 -3.62
N ARG A 221 -7.15 14.99 -3.80
CA ARG A 221 -6.63 14.36 -5.02
C ARG A 221 -7.07 12.90 -5.18
N GLU A 222 -7.07 12.11 -4.12
CA GLU A 222 -7.59 10.75 -4.13
C GLU A 222 -9.06 10.74 -4.56
N ARG A 223 -9.85 11.65 -4.04
CA ARG A 223 -11.27 11.82 -4.40
C ARG A 223 -11.46 12.27 -5.86
N GLU A 224 -10.66 13.22 -6.34
CA GLU A 224 -10.70 13.65 -7.75
C GLU A 224 -10.48 12.48 -8.70
N LEU A 225 -9.60 11.54 -8.35
CA LEU A 225 -9.31 10.34 -9.13
C LEU A 225 -10.27 9.16 -8.83
N GLY A 226 -11.30 9.37 -7.99
CA GLY A 226 -12.35 8.39 -7.71
C GLY A 226 -12.00 7.34 -6.65
N MET A 227 -10.95 7.55 -5.86
CA MET A 227 -10.62 6.68 -4.73
C MET A 227 -11.51 6.96 -3.52
N THR A 228 -11.67 5.98 -2.66
CA THR A 228 -12.36 6.09 -1.36
C THR A 228 -11.34 5.88 -0.23
N PRO A 229 -10.83 6.93 0.40
CA PRO A 229 -9.88 6.80 1.50
C PRO A 229 -10.46 6.02 2.68
N ILE A 230 -9.64 5.15 3.29
CA ILE A 230 -9.96 4.53 4.58
C ILE A 230 -9.53 5.51 5.67
N GLN A 231 -10.50 6.09 6.36
CA GLN A 231 -10.27 7.01 7.47
C GLN A 231 -10.10 6.26 8.80
N GLN A 232 -9.58 6.93 9.81
CA GLN A 232 -9.39 6.31 11.12
C GLN A 232 -10.67 6.37 11.94
N GLY A 233 -11.10 5.22 12.49
CA GLY A 233 -12.12 5.12 13.51
C GLY A 233 -11.53 5.15 14.92
N PHE A 234 -12.40 5.27 15.93
CA PHE A 234 -12.02 5.25 17.33
C PHE A 234 -12.28 3.87 17.94
N SER A 235 -11.28 3.29 18.60
CA SER A 235 -11.34 1.94 19.19
C SER A 235 -11.06 1.89 20.69
N GLY A 236 -11.01 3.06 21.35
CA GLY A 236 -10.72 3.17 22.78
C GLY A 236 -9.26 3.41 23.14
N TYR A 237 -8.36 3.47 22.17
CA TYR A 237 -6.99 3.93 22.38
C TYR A 237 -7.01 5.40 22.82
N VAL A 238 -6.33 5.72 23.91
CA VAL A 238 -6.29 7.08 24.51
C VAL A 238 -4.94 7.33 25.21
N PRO A 239 -4.58 8.60 25.49
CA PRO A 239 -3.43 8.90 26.34
C PRO A 239 -3.57 8.23 27.72
N ARG A 240 -2.47 7.70 28.27
CA ARG A 240 -2.43 7.21 29.66
C ARG A 240 -2.87 8.26 30.66
N GLU A 241 -2.50 9.48 30.40
CA GLU A 241 -2.76 10.69 31.20
C GLU A 241 -4.26 11.08 31.22
N LEU A 242 -5.07 10.50 30.33
CA LEU A 242 -6.53 10.67 30.37
C LEU A 242 -7.13 10.15 31.67
N LYS A 243 -6.51 9.13 32.30
CA LYS A 243 -6.94 8.59 33.59
C LYS A 243 -6.87 9.64 34.72
N ASP A 244 -5.88 10.53 34.66
CA ASP A 244 -5.74 11.60 35.65
C ASP A 244 -6.76 12.72 35.42
N LYS A 245 -7.21 12.91 34.15
CA LYS A 245 -8.23 13.90 33.78
C LYS A 245 -9.66 13.42 34.07
N TYR A 246 -9.88 12.08 34.03
CA TYR A 246 -11.16 11.41 34.26
C TYR A 246 -10.95 10.20 35.20
N PRO A 247 -10.75 10.44 36.51
CA PRO A 247 -10.45 9.36 37.47
C PRO A 247 -11.55 8.30 37.57
N GLU A 248 -12.80 8.69 37.29
CA GLU A 248 -13.98 7.82 37.29
C GLU A 248 -14.09 6.91 36.05
N ALA A 249 -13.43 7.28 34.95
CA ALA A 249 -13.49 6.52 33.71
C ALA A 249 -12.73 5.18 33.80
N LYS A 250 -13.30 4.18 33.17
CA LYS A 250 -12.71 2.82 33.10
C LYS A 250 -11.56 2.80 32.09
N ILE A 251 -10.41 3.32 32.46
CA ILE A 251 -9.20 3.34 31.64
C ILE A 251 -8.19 2.35 32.20
N ARG A 252 -7.77 1.40 31.37
CA ARG A 252 -6.68 0.46 31.67
C ARG A 252 -5.41 0.86 30.97
N LEU A 253 -4.30 0.80 31.69
CA LEU A 253 -2.98 1.07 31.08
C LEU A 253 -2.49 -0.19 30.38
N GLN A 254 -2.17 -0.04 29.09
CA GLN A 254 -1.58 -1.13 28.32
C GLN A 254 -0.14 -1.39 28.77
N PRO A 255 0.36 -2.64 28.67
CA PRO A 255 1.77 -2.93 28.86
C PRO A 255 2.62 -2.21 27.81
N GLY A 256 3.92 -2.11 28.08
CA GLY A 256 4.87 -1.59 27.08
C GLY A 256 4.96 -2.51 25.87
N TRP A 257 5.24 -1.92 24.71
CA TRP A 257 5.43 -2.63 23.44
C TRP A 257 6.84 -2.37 22.90
N CYS A 258 7.62 -3.42 22.67
CA CYS A 258 9.00 -3.31 22.13
C CYS A 258 9.91 -2.30 22.88
N GLY A 259 9.74 -2.14 24.20
CA GLY A 259 10.46 -1.15 25.01
C GLY A 259 9.85 0.24 25.05
N PHE A 260 8.79 0.49 24.31
CA PHE A 260 8.03 1.74 24.36
C PHE A 260 6.94 1.70 25.43
N LYS A 261 6.60 2.87 25.95
CA LYS A 261 5.51 3.05 26.93
C LYS A 261 4.15 2.79 26.26
N GLY A 262 3.37 1.88 26.83
CA GLY A 262 2.01 1.59 26.36
C GLY A 262 1.04 2.75 26.64
N ALA A 263 -0.04 2.82 25.89
CA ALA A 263 -1.09 3.82 26.00
C ALA A 263 -2.16 3.44 27.03
N GLY A 264 -3.21 4.24 27.13
CA GLY A 264 -4.45 3.90 27.82
C GLY A 264 -5.43 3.20 26.88
N GLN A 265 -6.24 2.29 27.43
CA GLN A 265 -7.39 1.70 26.77
C GLN A 265 -8.64 2.08 27.54
N LEU A 266 -9.47 2.91 26.94
CA LEU A 266 -10.78 3.29 27.45
C LEU A 266 -11.77 2.17 27.19
N ASP A 267 -12.48 1.75 28.23
CA ASP A 267 -13.44 0.65 28.13
C ASP A 267 -14.62 1.07 27.23
N PRO A 268 -14.97 0.27 26.20
CA PRO A 268 -16.07 0.60 25.29
C PRO A 268 -17.45 0.72 25.95
N THR A 269 -17.61 0.17 27.16
CA THR A 269 -18.85 0.29 27.94
C THR A 269 -18.92 1.57 28.79
N ASP A 270 -17.85 2.37 28.81
CA ASP A 270 -17.80 3.65 29.52
C ASP A 270 -18.48 4.74 28.70
N ALA A 271 -19.24 5.63 29.37
CA ALA A 271 -19.90 6.75 28.71
C ALA A 271 -18.92 7.70 28.00
N LEU A 272 -17.71 7.85 28.52
CA LEU A 272 -16.65 8.66 27.93
C LEU A 272 -16.19 8.12 26.57
N PHE A 273 -16.29 6.79 26.33
CA PHE A 273 -15.93 6.17 25.05
C PHE A 273 -16.73 6.77 23.89
N ALA A 274 -18.05 6.83 24.04
CA ALA A 274 -18.94 7.38 23.00
C ALA A 274 -18.72 8.89 22.81
N ALA A 275 -18.49 9.64 23.91
CA ALA A 275 -18.27 11.08 23.86
C ALA A 275 -16.94 11.43 23.17
N LEU A 276 -15.84 10.83 23.63
CA LEU A 276 -14.51 11.09 23.07
C LEU A 276 -14.41 10.57 21.62
N GLY A 277 -14.97 9.40 21.34
CA GLY A 277 -14.98 8.83 19.99
C GLY A 277 -15.80 9.69 19.01
N ARG A 278 -16.91 10.27 19.44
CA ARG A 278 -17.68 11.21 18.61
C ARG A 278 -16.88 12.48 18.33
N ASP A 279 -16.24 13.06 19.34
CA ASP A 279 -15.40 14.25 19.15
C ASP A 279 -14.23 13.99 18.21
N PHE A 280 -13.63 12.78 18.27
CA PHE A 280 -12.58 12.36 17.35
C PHE A 280 -13.09 12.33 15.89
N LEU A 281 -14.21 11.66 15.64
CA LEU A 281 -14.80 11.56 14.31
C LEU A 281 -15.29 12.92 13.77
N GLU A 282 -15.84 13.79 14.64
CA GLU A 282 -16.24 15.14 14.25
C GLU A 282 -15.03 16.05 13.92
N GLU A 283 -13.90 15.93 14.63
CA GLU A 283 -12.68 16.66 14.27
C GLU A 283 -12.11 16.14 12.94
N GLU A 284 -12.10 14.83 12.69
CA GLU A 284 -11.68 14.28 11.41
C GLU A 284 -12.56 14.78 10.26
N LYS A 285 -13.89 14.73 10.44
CA LYS A 285 -14.86 15.28 9.48
C LYS A 285 -14.66 16.76 9.19
N LYS A 286 -14.45 17.57 10.25
CA LYS A 286 -14.21 19.00 10.13
C LYS A 286 -12.95 19.33 9.33
N LEU A 287 -11.88 18.55 9.54
CA LEU A 287 -10.59 18.75 8.87
C LEU A 287 -10.60 18.22 7.43
N TYR A 288 -11.17 17.04 7.21
CA TYR A 288 -10.93 16.25 5.99
C TYR A 288 -12.20 15.76 5.28
N GLY A 289 -13.38 15.88 5.86
CA GLY A 289 -14.63 15.32 5.34
C GLY A 289 -14.85 13.87 5.79
N THR A 290 -15.87 13.21 5.20
CA THR A 290 -16.22 11.82 5.49
C THR A 290 -16.42 11.03 4.21
N TYR A 291 -15.94 9.79 4.18
CA TYR A 291 -15.94 8.96 2.96
C TYR A 291 -16.50 7.55 3.17
N GLY A 292 -17.07 7.28 4.36
CA GLY A 292 -17.87 6.11 4.64
C GLY A 292 -17.10 4.81 4.90
N ILE A 293 -15.77 4.86 5.08
CA ILE A 293 -14.98 3.69 5.49
C ILE A 293 -14.04 4.11 6.61
N TYR A 294 -14.15 3.44 7.77
CA TYR A 294 -13.36 3.74 8.96
C TYR A 294 -12.60 2.51 9.44
N ALA A 295 -11.28 2.64 9.59
CA ALA A 295 -10.42 1.61 10.16
C ALA A 295 -10.44 1.68 11.69
N ALA A 296 -10.67 0.57 12.36
CA ALA A 296 -10.52 0.46 13.81
C ALA A 296 -10.10 -0.97 14.16
N ASP A 297 -8.98 -1.10 14.86
CA ASP A 297 -8.39 -2.39 15.23
C ASP A 297 -8.22 -2.49 16.75
N PRO A 298 -9.29 -2.86 17.50
CA PRO A 298 -9.20 -2.93 18.95
C PRO A 298 -8.18 -4.00 19.38
N PHE A 299 -7.27 -3.62 20.28
CA PHE A 299 -6.23 -4.49 20.82
C PHE A 299 -5.28 -5.03 19.74
N HIS A 300 -4.81 -4.18 18.86
CA HIS A 300 -4.04 -4.54 17.64
C HIS A 300 -2.88 -5.52 17.95
N GLU A 301 -1.93 -5.15 18.82
CA GLU A 301 -0.84 -6.02 19.29
C GLU A 301 -0.83 -6.15 20.82
N SER A 302 -1.98 -6.02 21.45
CA SER A 302 -2.15 -6.14 22.89
C SER A 302 -3.24 -7.15 23.27
N ALA A 303 -3.16 -7.70 24.48
CA ALA A 303 -4.24 -8.50 25.02
C ALA A 303 -5.41 -7.62 25.43
N PRO A 304 -6.66 -8.03 25.16
CA PRO A 304 -7.83 -7.35 25.70
C PRO A 304 -7.81 -7.39 27.24
N PRO A 305 -8.31 -6.37 27.91
CA PRO A 305 -8.34 -6.33 29.39
C PRO A 305 -9.18 -7.46 29.99
N VAL A 306 -10.22 -7.89 29.28
CA VAL A 306 -11.04 -9.06 29.59
C VAL A 306 -11.20 -9.87 28.32
N ASN A 307 -10.84 -11.15 28.36
CA ASN A 307 -10.87 -12.01 27.17
C ASN A 307 -12.05 -13.01 27.25
N THR A 308 -13.26 -12.50 27.55
CA THR A 308 -14.50 -13.30 27.47
C THR A 308 -15.29 -12.95 26.22
N PRO A 309 -16.07 -13.89 25.66
CA PRO A 309 -16.89 -13.63 24.48
C PRO A 309 -17.87 -12.46 24.67
N GLU A 310 -18.44 -12.33 25.86
CA GLU A 310 -19.40 -11.27 26.21
C GLU A 310 -18.73 -9.89 26.16
N TYR A 311 -17.55 -9.75 26.75
CA TYR A 311 -16.81 -8.49 26.75
C TYR A 311 -16.37 -8.12 25.32
N LEU A 312 -15.80 -9.09 24.60
CA LEU A 312 -15.36 -8.86 23.22
C LEU A 312 -16.53 -8.50 22.29
N SER A 313 -17.69 -9.12 22.49
CA SER A 313 -18.92 -8.76 21.76
C SER A 313 -19.36 -7.32 22.10
N ALA A 314 -19.33 -6.93 23.37
CA ALA A 314 -19.63 -5.56 23.79
C ALA A 314 -18.67 -4.53 23.16
N VAL A 315 -17.37 -4.85 23.06
CA VAL A 315 -16.38 -4.04 22.34
C VAL A 315 -16.78 -3.85 20.88
N GLY A 316 -17.11 -4.94 20.18
CA GLY A 316 -17.54 -4.90 18.79
C GLY A 316 -18.80 -4.03 18.60
N HIS A 317 -19.80 -4.23 19.45
CA HIS A 317 -21.02 -3.42 19.41
C HIS A 317 -20.77 -1.93 19.67
N ALA A 318 -19.92 -1.57 20.64
CA ALA A 318 -19.66 -0.18 20.97
C ALA A 318 -18.96 0.57 19.83
N ILE A 319 -17.94 -0.03 19.23
CA ILE A 319 -17.24 0.54 18.07
C ILE A 319 -18.18 0.64 16.86
N TYR A 320 -18.90 -0.41 16.54
CA TYR A 320 -19.87 -0.43 15.45
C TYR A 320 -20.94 0.65 15.64
N LYS A 321 -21.54 0.73 16.84
CA LYS A 321 -22.55 1.73 17.16
C LYS A 321 -22.00 3.14 17.01
N LEU A 322 -20.79 3.42 17.49
CA LEU A 322 -20.16 4.73 17.36
C LEU A 322 -20.01 5.15 15.89
N ILE A 323 -19.53 4.22 15.04
CA ILE A 323 -19.36 4.47 13.59
C ILE A 323 -20.73 4.73 12.93
N LYS A 324 -21.75 3.92 13.25
CA LYS A 324 -23.08 4.03 12.62
C LYS A 324 -23.90 5.21 13.12
N ASP A 325 -23.75 5.59 14.38
CA ASP A 325 -24.39 6.81 14.92
C ASP A 325 -23.79 8.07 14.26
N PHE A 326 -22.51 8.02 13.89
CA PHE A 326 -21.84 9.12 13.20
C PHE A 326 -22.13 9.14 11.69
N ASP A 327 -22.02 8.01 11.01
CA ASP A 327 -22.31 7.85 9.59
C ASP A 327 -23.11 6.56 9.35
N PRO A 328 -24.45 6.64 9.18
CA PRO A 328 -25.29 5.46 9.01
C PRO A 328 -24.96 4.56 7.81
N LYS A 329 -24.26 5.09 6.80
CA LYS A 329 -23.83 4.35 5.60
C LYS A 329 -22.43 3.78 5.70
N ALA A 330 -21.67 4.15 6.73
CA ALA A 330 -20.29 3.76 6.89
C ALA A 330 -20.12 2.24 7.04
N LYS A 331 -18.94 1.79 6.64
CA LYS A 331 -18.40 0.44 6.88
C LYS A 331 -17.19 0.52 7.78
N TRP A 332 -17.03 -0.51 8.59
CA TRP A 332 -15.85 -0.70 9.40
C TRP A 332 -14.82 -1.54 8.62
N ALA A 333 -13.60 -1.07 8.43
CA ALA A 333 -12.47 -1.85 7.92
C ALA A 333 -11.63 -2.35 9.11
N MET A 334 -11.44 -3.66 9.24
CA MET A 334 -10.71 -4.29 10.35
C MET A 334 -9.58 -5.17 9.80
N GLN A 335 -8.37 -5.00 10.32
CA GLN A 335 -7.25 -5.87 9.99
C GLN A 335 -7.40 -7.24 10.64
N ALA A 336 -7.09 -8.31 9.89
CA ALA A 336 -7.14 -9.68 10.41
C ALA A 336 -5.96 -10.01 11.34
N TRP A 337 -5.05 -9.08 11.60
CA TRP A 337 -3.84 -9.31 12.40
C TRP A 337 -4.15 -9.85 13.79
N SER A 338 -5.04 -9.19 14.51
CA SER A 338 -5.49 -9.62 15.85
C SER A 338 -7.00 -9.86 15.91
N LEU A 339 -7.59 -10.36 14.84
CA LEU A 339 -9.02 -10.60 14.69
C LEU A 339 -9.57 -11.55 15.76
N ARG A 340 -10.67 -11.18 16.40
CA ARG A 340 -11.37 -11.99 17.40
C ARG A 340 -12.82 -12.23 16.99
N GLU A 341 -13.23 -13.50 16.90
CA GLU A 341 -14.54 -13.92 16.43
C GLU A 341 -15.72 -13.21 17.13
N PRO A 342 -15.76 -13.04 18.49
CA PRO A 342 -16.86 -12.35 19.13
C PRO A 342 -16.99 -10.87 18.73
N ILE A 343 -15.88 -10.17 18.45
CA ILE A 343 -15.88 -8.79 17.96
C ILE A 343 -16.50 -8.75 16.55
N VAL A 344 -16.04 -9.63 15.66
CA VAL A 344 -16.55 -9.72 14.28
C VAL A 344 -18.04 -10.00 14.25
N LYS A 345 -18.49 -11.01 15.01
CA LYS A 345 -19.90 -11.43 15.05
C LYS A 345 -20.84 -10.42 15.70
N ALA A 346 -20.31 -9.45 16.42
CA ALA A 346 -21.09 -8.34 16.96
C ALA A 346 -21.50 -7.29 15.91
N VAL A 347 -20.95 -7.38 14.69
CA VAL A 347 -21.16 -6.43 13.60
C VAL A 347 -21.98 -7.09 12.50
N PRO A 348 -22.98 -6.42 11.90
CA PRO A 348 -23.68 -6.94 10.73
C PRO A 348 -22.70 -7.22 9.57
N GLN A 349 -22.89 -8.35 8.89
CA GLN A 349 -21.95 -8.86 7.89
C GLN A 349 -21.60 -7.84 6.78
N ASN A 350 -22.60 -7.10 6.29
CA ASN A 350 -22.40 -6.13 5.21
C ASN A 350 -21.72 -4.82 5.65
N ASP A 351 -21.56 -4.60 6.94
CA ASP A 351 -21.00 -3.36 7.50
C ASP A 351 -19.53 -3.51 7.93
N LEU A 352 -18.96 -4.70 7.77
CA LEU A 352 -17.55 -4.98 8.10
C LEU A 352 -16.80 -5.47 6.85
N ILE A 353 -15.59 -4.97 6.66
CA ILE A 353 -14.63 -5.42 5.65
C ILE A 353 -13.39 -5.91 6.40
N ILE A 354 -13.02 -7.18 6.24
CA ILE A 354 -11.84 -7.76 6.88
C ILE A 354 -10.65 -7.67 5.93
N LEU A 355 -9.56 -7.03 6.39
CA LEU A 355 -8.32 -6.91 5.64
C LEU A 355 -7.36 -8.02 6.07
N ASP A 356 -7.25 -9.09 5.28
CA ASP A 356 -6.30 -10.17 5.53
C ASP A 356 -4.93 -9.78 4.98
N LEU A 357 -4.09 -9.18 5.82
CA LEU A 357 -2.87 -8.50 5.39
C LEU A 357 -1.92 -9.38 4.56
N ASN A 358 -1.91 -10.69 4.79
CA ASN A 358 -1.00 -11.64 4.12
C ASN A 358 -1.72 -12.80 3.41
N GLY A 359 -3.05 -12.75 3.28
CA GLY A 359 -3.84 -13.81 2.63
C GLY A 359 -3.84 -15.17 3.34
N GLU A 360 -3.36 -15.24 4.59
CA GLU A 360 -3.16 -16.50 5.31
C GLU A 360 -4.24 -16.78 6.35
N LYS A 361 -4.85 -15.75 6.91
CA LYS A 361 -5.76 -15.88 8.06
C LYS A 361 -7.12 -16.45 7.66
N ILE A 362 -7.56 -16.24 6.44
CA ILE A 362 -8.85 -16.68 5.93
C ILE A 362 -9.05 -18.20 6.04
N LYS A 363 -8.00 -18.98 5.76
CA LYS A 363 -8.03 -20.45 5.85
C LYS A 363 -8.26 -20.92 7.28
N GLY A 364 -7.48 -20.39 8.22
CA GLY A 364 -7.55 -20.75 9.64
C GLY A 364 -8.79 -20.22 10.37
N ARG A 365 -9.57 -19.33 9.74
CA ARG A 365 -10.74 -18.66 10.33
C ARG A 365 -12.04 -18.89 9.57
N LYS A 366 -12.20 -20.09 9.02
CA LYS A 366 -13.45 -20.56 8.37
C LYS A 366 -13.99 -19.55 7.33
N GLY A 367 -13.12 -19.01 6.47
CA GLY A 367 -13.49 -17.99 5.48
C GLY A 367 -13.99 -16.69 6.11
N PHE A 368 -13.47 -16.32 7.29
CA PHE A 368 -13.97 -15.21 8.10
C PHE A 368 -15.47 -15.22 8.32
N TRP A 369 -16.03 -16.42 8.50
CA TRP A 369 -17.47 -16.64 8.75
C TRP A 369 -18.38 -16.00 7.69
N GLY A 370 -17.89 -15.81 6.45
CA GLY A 370 -18.62 -15.23 5.33
C GLY A 370 -18.62 -13.70 5.28
N TYR A 371 -17.91 -13.01 6.16
CA TYR A 371 -17.77 -11.55 6.10
C TYR A 371 -16.94 -11.12 4.88
N PRO A 372 -17.27 -9.98 4.24
CA PRO A 372 -16.48 -9.42 3.15
C PRO A 372 -14.99 -9.34 3.52
N ALA A 373 -14.13 -9.86 2.65
CA ALA A 373 -12.71 -9.92 2.91
C ALA A 373 -11.87 -9.41 1.73
N VAL A 374 -10.77 -8.77 2.05
CA VAL A 374 -9.71 -8.36 1.11
C VAL A 374 -8.55 -9.32 1.29
N GLU A 375 -8.17 -10.01 0.23
CA GLU A 375 -6.99 -10.87 0.20
C GLU A 375 -5.75 -10.00 0.03
N GLY A 376 -4.82 -10.07 0.97
CA GLY A 376 -3.68 -9.18 1.06
C GLY A 376 -2.35 -9.82 0.73
N ASN A 377 -1.38 -8.96 0.44
CA ASN A 377 0.01 -9.30 0.24
C ASN A 377 0.88 -8.40 1.13
N LEU A 378 1.48 -8.99 2.16
CA LEU A 378 2.42 -8.35 3.07
C LEU A 378 3.83 -8.87 2.77
N HIS A 379 4.43 -8.37 1.71
CA HIS A 379 5.73 -8.81 1.21
C HIS A 379 6.90 -8.23 2.00
N ASN A 380 6.84 -6.93 2.35
CA ASN A 380 7.93 -6.24 3.05
C ASN A 380 7.64 -6.07 4.53
N PHE A 381 8.62 -6.40 5.36
CA PHE A 381 8.61 -6.19 6.82
C PHE A 381 9.78 -5.32 7.26
N GLY A 382 9.52 -4.35 8.15
CA GLY A 382 10.55 -3.56 8.81
C GLY A 382 11.37 -2.66 7.90
N GLY A 383 10.86 -2.28 6.73
CA GLY A 383 11.55 -1.39 5.80
C GLY A 383 12.83 -1.96 5.20
N ARG A 384 12.99 -3.28 5.19
CA ARG A 384 14.19 -3.93 4.62
C ARG A 384 14.19 -3.84 3.09
N ILE A 385 15.39 -3.84 2.50
CA ILE A 385 15.58 -3.58 1.07
C ILE A 385 16.28 -4.72 0.31
N ASN A 386 16.56 -5.86 0.94
CA ASN A 386 17.12 -6.99 0.21
C ASN A 386 16.14 -7.53 -0.83
N MET A 387 16.69 -8.05 -1.92
CA MET A 387 15.88 -8.71 -2.93
C MET A 387 15.27 -9.99 -2.38
N HIS A 388 13.94 -10.12 -2.46
CA HIS A 388 13.19 -11.30 -2.04
C HIS A 388 11.78 -11.29 -2.62
N GLY A 389 11.07 -12.40 -2.45
CA GLY A 389 9.68 -12.58 -2.85
C GLY A 389 9.50 -13.72 -3.85
N ASP A 390 8.47 -14.54 -3.65
CA ASP A 390 8.15 -15.65 -4.52
C ASP A 390 7.34 -15.18 -5.74
N LEU A 391 8.04 -14.87 -6.84
CA LEU A 391 7.39 -14.40 -8.07
C LEU A 391 6.53 -15.50 -8.73
N ARG A 392 6.88 -16.77 -8.59
CA ARG A 392 6.07 -17.87 -9.14
C ARG A 392 4.76 -18.02 -8.39
N LEU A 393 4.81 -17.91 -7.06
CA LEU A 393 3.61 -17.92 -6.23
C LEU A 393 2.73 -16.70 -6.52
N LEU A 394 3.31 -15.52 -6.66
CA LEU A 394 2.56 -14.31 -7.05
C LEU A 394 1.90 -14.47 -8.41
N ALA A 395 2.64 -14.98 -9.42
CA ALA A 395 2.16 -15.23 -10.78
C ALA A 395 1.04 -16.28 -10.84
N SER A 396 0.95 -17.20 -9.86
CA SER A 396 -0.15 -18.18 -9.76
C SER A 396 -1.51 -17.56 -9.46
N ASN A 397 -1.55 -16.25 -9.18
CA ASN A 397 -2.74 -15.46 -8.88
C ASN A 397 -3.51 -15.96 -7.64
N GLN A 398 -2.87 -15.80 -6.49
CA GLN A 398 -3.44 -16.19 -5.19
C GLN A 398 -4.79 -15.51 -4.92
N TYR A 399 -4.97 -14.26 -5.34
CA TYR A 399 -6.24 -13.54 -5.22
C TYR A 399 -7.37 -14.27 -5.95
N MET A 400 -7.19 -14.66 -7.21
CA MET A 400 -8.22 -15.40 -7.96
C MET A 400 -8.45 -16.80 -7.38
N THR A 401 -7.43 -17.40 -6.79
CA THR A 401 -7.55 -18.67 -6.07
C THR A 401 -8.39 -18.50 -4.80
N ALA A 402 -8.12 -17.45 -4.01
CA ALA A 402 -8.89 -17.13 -2.81
C ALA A 402 -10.35 -16.80 -3.16
N LEU A 403 -10.60 -16.01 -4.21
CA LEU A 403 -11.95 -15.67 -4.69
C LEU A 403 -12.77 -16.91 -5.08
N LYS A 404 -12.14 -17.89 -5.75
CA LYS A 404 -12.81 -19.16 -6.10
C LYS A 404 -13.12 -20.02 -4.87
N GLN A 405 -12.24 -20.02 -3.89
CA GLN A 405 -12.39 -20.84 -2.67
C GLN A 405 -13.33 -20.18 -1.65
N TYR A 406 -13.36 -18.85 -1.58
CA TYR A 406 -14.12 -18.07 -0.60
C TYR A 406 -14.93 -16.98 -1.32
N PRO A 407 -16.21 -17.19 -1.62
CA PRO A 407 -17.04 -16.23 -2.38
C PRO A 407 -17.21 -14.86 -1.69
N ASN A 408 -16.89 -14.74 -0.42
CA ASN A 408 -16.90 -13.50 0.34
C ASN A 408 -15.60 -12.67 0.18
N VAL A 409 -14.59 -13.20 -0.49
CA VAL A 409 -13.43 -12.39 -0.92
C VAL A 409 -13.91 -11.43 -1.99
N CYS A 410 -13.76 -10.14 -1.73
CA CYS A 410 -14.31 -9.08 -2.57
C CYS A 410 -13.27 -8.05 -3.03
N GLY A 411 -12.01 -8.30 -2.75
CA GLY A 411 -10.92 -7.40 -3.12
C GLY A 411 -9.54 -7.95 -2.85
N SER A 412 -8.54 -7.21 -3.30
CA SER A 412 -7.12 -7.46 -3.06
C SER A 412 -6.47 -6.27 -2.36
N GLY A 413 -5.34 -6.50 -1.69
CA GLY A 413 -4.62 -5.45 -0.99
C GLY A 413 -3.11 -5.64 -1.01
N LEU A 414 -2.37 -4.53 -1.05
CA LEU A 414 -0.92 -4.52 -0.90
C LEU A 414 -0.58 -3.80 0.42
N PHE A 415 -0.09 -4.57 1.38
CA PHE A 415 0.12 -4.13 2.76
C PHE A 415 1.59 -4.15 3.18
N MET A 416 2.50 -3.91 2.23
CA MET A 416 3.93 -3.81 2.54
C MET A 416 4.20 -2.73 3.59
N GLU A 417 5.14 -2.99 4.51
CA GLU A 417 5.50 -2.01 5.55
C GLU A 417 6.39 -0.87 5.04
N ALA A 418 7.08 -1.08 3.91
CA ALA A 418 7.79 -0.04 3.19
C ALA A 418 7.71 -0.25 1.68
N ILE A 419 7.81 0.82 0.91
CA ILE A 419 7.86 0.83 -0.55
C ILE A 419 9.26 1.24 -1.04
N GLU A 420 9.41 1.46 -2.34
CA GLU A 420 10.68 1.82 -2.97
C GLU A 420 11.75 0.72 -2.85
N GLN A 421 11.31 -0.51 -3.00
CA GLN A 421 12.15 -1.72 -3.03
C GLN A 421 11.50 -2.79 -3.93
N ASN A 422 12.28 -3.79 -4.37
CA ASN A 422 11.80 -4.92 -5.18
C ASN A 422 10.84 -4.55 -6.33
N PRO A 423 11.25 -3.67 -7.27
CA PRO A 423 10.33 -3.10 -8.27
C PRO A 423 9.67 -4.16 -9.16
N VAL A 424 10.35 -5.24 -9.49
CA VAL A 424 9.80 -6.33 -10.30
C VAL A 424 8.66 -7.06 -9.59
N TYR A 425 8.78 -7.27 -8.28
CA TYR A 425 7.75 -7.91 -7.48
C TYR A 425 6.47 -7.07 -7.45
N TYR A 426 6.62 -5.77 -7.16
CA TYR A 426 5.45 -4.90 -7.06
C TYR A 426 4.83 -4.55 -8.41
N ASP A 427 5.62 -4.48 -9.49
CA ASP A 427 5.04 -4.28 -10.83
C ASP A 427 4.09 -5.43 -11.21
N LEU A 428 4.46 -6.68 -10.88
CA LEU A 428 3.58 -7.83 -11.05
C LEU A 428 2.41 -7.81 -10.06
N ALA A 429 2.66 -7.51 -8.78
CA ALA A 429 1.62 -7.51 -7.75
C ALA A 429 0.48 -6.52 -8.06
N PHE A 430 0.81 -5.33 -8.56
CA PHE A 430 -0.18 -4.35 -9.02
C PHE A 430 -0.95 -4.81 -10.26
N GLU A 431 -0.38 -5.68 -11.07
CA GLU A 431 -1.07 -6.22 -12.26
C GLU A 431 -2.02 -7.39 -11.94
N MET A 432 -1.84 -8.08 -10.82
CA MET A 432 -2.62 -9.29 -10.52
C MET A 432 -4.15 -9.08 -10.57
N PRO A 433 -4.73 -7.95 -10.15
CA PRO A 433 -6.16 -7.69 -10.33
C PRO A 433 -6.63 -7.60 -11.79
N LEU A 434 -5.72 -7.44 -12.74
CA LEU A 434 -6.03 -7.37 -14.18
C LEU A 434 -6.02 -8.75 -14.86
N HIS A 435 -5.58 -9.79 -14.16
CA HIS A 435 -5.48 -11.16 -14.67
C HIS A 435 -6.57 -12.06 -14.08
N LYS A 436 -7.17 -12.92 -14.93
CA LYS A 436 -8.19 -13.91 -14.53
C LYS A 436 -7.61 -15.27 -14.17
N GLY A 437 -6.34 -15.46 -14.36
CA GLY A 437 -5.63 -16.71 -14.13
C GLY A 437 -4.14 -16.49 -13.91
N GLU A 438 -3.38 -17.54 -14.01
CA GLU A 438 -1.93 -17.56 -13.88
C GLU A 438 -1.25 -16.70 -14.96
N VAL A 439 -0.12 -16.09 -14.60
CA VAL A 439 0.76 -15.32 -15.50
C VAL A 439 1.97 -16.17 -15.87
N ALA A 440 2.28 -16.28 -17.16
CA ALA A 440 3.50 -16.94 -17.65
C ALA A 440 4.72 -16.10 -17.25
N ILE A 441 5.29 -16.39 -16.08
CA ILE A 441 6.24 -15.48 -15.39
C ILE A 441 7.51 -15.23 -16.19
N GLU A 442 8.08 -16.24 -16.87
CA GLU A 442 9.30 -16.04 -17.65
C GLU A 442 9.08 -15.11 -18.84
N GLU A 443 7.93 -15.23 -19.52
CA GLU A 443 7.59 -14.35 -20.64
C GLU A 443 7.25 -12.94 -20.13
N TRP A 444 6.55 -12.84 -19.01
CA TRP A 444 6.28 -11.56 -18.38
C TRP A 444 7.57 -10.84 -17.97
N LEU A 445 8.56 -11.54 -17.42
CA LEU A 445 9.86 -10.97 -17.04
C LEU A 445 10.66 -10.46 -18.24
N LYS A 446 10.60 -11.13 -19.39
CA LYS A 446 11.22 -10.63 -20.64
C LYS A 446 10.57 -9.32 -21.08
N GLN A 447 9.25 -9.24 -21.06
CA GLN A 447 8.51 -8.02 -21.37
C GLN A 447 8.78 -6.92 -20.34
N TYR A 448 8.86 -7.28 -19.06
CA TYR A 448 9.24 -6.36 -17.99
C TYR A 448 10.61 -5.74 -18.22
N ALA A 449 11.63 -6.54 -18.50
CA ALA A 449 12.97 -6.03 -18.80
C ALA A 449 12.96 -5.06 -20.01
N ASN A 450 12.23 -5.40 -21.07
CA ASN A 450 12.15 -4.56 -22.27
C ASN A 450 11.54 -3.18 -21.97
N ARG A 451 10.36 -3.14 -21.30
CA ARG A 451 9.68 -1.87 -21.00
C ARG A 451 10.42 -1.06 -19.93
N ARG A 452 11.04 -1.74 -18.96
CA ARG A 452 11.76 -1.08 -17.88
C ARG A 452 13.06 -0.43 -18.38
N TYR A 453 13.73 -1.06 -19.33
CA TYR A 453 14.99 -0.55 -19.86
C TYR A 453 14.85 0.19 -21.18
N GLY A 454 13.67 0.15 -21.78
CA GLY A 454 13.35 0.87 -23.02
C GLY A 454 13.93 0.25 -24.30
N ALA A 455 14.50 -0.96 -24.21
CA ALA A 455 15.06 -1.66 -25.36
C ALA A 455 15.04 -3.18 -25.15
N VAL A 456 14.95 -3.94 -26.23
CA VAL A 456 15.07 -5.39 -26.20
C VAL A 456 16.54 -5.77 -25.97
N SER A 457 16.82 -6.46 -24.87
CA SER A 457 18.14 -6.96 -24.52
C SER A 457 18.04 -8.43 -24.03
N PRO A 458 18.45 -9.41 -24.84
CA PRO A 458 18.42 -10.80 -24.42
C PRO A 458 19.24 -11.09 -23.17
N SER A 459 20.36 -10.40 -22.97
CA SER A 459 21.16 -10.54 -21.75
C SER A 459 20.44 -9.99 -20.52
N ALA A 460 19.78 -8.83 -20.60
CA ALA A 460 18.97 -8.31 -19.52
C ALA A 460 17.74 -9.19 -19.23
N GLN A 461 17.09 -9.73 -20.24
CA GLN A 461 16.02 -10.73 -20.06
C GLN A 461 16.53 -11.96 -19.30
N GLN A 462 17.70 -12.48 -19.67
CA GLN A 462 18.30 -13.62 -18.98
C GLN A 462 18.74 -13.27 -17.54
N ALA A 463 19.16 -12.04 -17.28
CA ALA A 463 19.43 -11.56 -15.93
C ALA A 463 18.19 -11.66 -15.03
N MET A 464 17.00 -11.28 -15.54
CA MET A 464 15.74 -11.44 -14.80
C MET A 464 15.43 -12.92 -14.49
N ILE A 465 15.77 -13.85 -15.37
CA ILE A 465 15.62 -15.30 -15.09
C ILE A 465 16.60 -15.76 -14.00
N CYS A 466 17.83 -15.27 -13.98
CA CYS A 466 18.76 -15.54 -12.88
C CYS A 466 18.23 -15.00 -11.54
N LEU A 467 17.60 -13.81 -11.52
CA LEU A 467 16.99 -13.26 -10.33
C LEU A 467 15.72 -14.04 -9.90
N LEU A 468 14.93 -14.55 -10.86
CA LEU A 468 13.79 -15.42 -10.59
C LEU A 468 14.21 -16.70 -9.86
N GLU A 469 15.29 -17.34 -10.30
CA GLU A 469 15.80 -18.57 -9.67
C GLU A 469 16.67 -18.30 -8.43
N GLY A 470 17.08 -17.05 -8.23
CA GLY A 470 17.84 -16.55 -7.10
C GLY A 470 16.94 -15.96 -6.00
N PRO A 471 16.99 -14.64 -5.77
CA PRO A 471 16.26 -14.01 -4.67
C PRO A 471 14.74 -14.08 -4.79
N TYR A 472 14.18 -14.26 -5.98
CA TYR A 472 12.74 -14.31 -6.24
C TYR A 472 12.18 -15.73 -6.43
N ARG A 473 12.94 -16.74 -6.02
CA ARG A 473 12.58 -18.16 -6.13
C ARG A 473 11.45 -18.57 -5.17
N PRO A 474 10.80 -19.73 -5.39
CA PRO A 474 9.84 -20.30 -4.46
C PRO A 474 10.40 -20.45 -3.04
N GLY A 475 9.55 -20.14 -2.04
CA GLY A 475 9.91 -20.21 -0.63
C GLY A 475 10.66 -18.98 -0.09
N THR A 476 10.83 -17.92 -0.88
CA THR A 476 11.38 -16.64 -0.40
C THR A 476 10.27 -15.67 0.03
N ASN A 477 9.02 -16.06 -0.06
CA ASN A 477 7.89 -15.31 0.50
C ASN A 477 7.96 -15.29 2.03
N GLY A 478 7.33 -14.29 2.63
CA GLY A 478 7.32 -14.09 4.08
C GLY A 478 8.37 -13.08 4.51
N THR A 479 8.98 -13.31 5.66
CA THR A 479 9.95 -12.35 6.20
C THR A 479 11.26 -12.39 5.42
N GLU A 480 11.66 -11.24 4.90
CA GLU A 480 12.94 -11.05 4.24
C GLU A 480 14.10 -11.45 5.16
N ARG A 481 15.12 -12.09 4.59
CA ARG A 481 16.34 -12.44 5.33
C ARG A 481 17.12 -11.18 5.72
N SER A 482 17.61 -11.17 6.96
CA SER A 482 18.43 -10.06 7.45
C SER A 482 19.78 -10.00 6.75
N SER A 483 20.28 -8.79 6.54
CA SER A 483 21.64 -8.57 6.03
C SER A 483 22.63 -8.40 7.18
N ILE A 484 23.81 -9.02 7.07
CA ILE A 484 24.92 -8.80 8.03
C ILE A 484 25.36 -7.33 8.06
N ILE A 485 25.22 -6.61 6.93
CA ILE A 485 25.59 -5.20 6.82
C ILE A 485 24.72 -4.31 7.70
N ALA A 486 23.45 -4.69 7.92
CA ALA A 486 22.52 -3.96 8.79
C ALA A 486 22.63 -4.36 10.28
N ALA A 487 23.44 -5.38 10.62
CA ALA A 487 23.60 -5.84 11.99
C ALA A 487 24.55 -4.94 12.78
N ARG A 488 24.40 -4.92 14.10
CA ARG A 488 25.45 -4.37 14.98
C ARG A 488 26.70 -5.23 14.82
N PRO A 489 27.91 -4.63 14.66
CA PRO A 489 29.14 -5.37 14.50
C PRO A 489 29.40 -6.30 15.69
N ALA A 490 29.48 -7.59 15.43
CA ALA A 490 29.82 -8.62 16.40
C ALA A 490 30.23 -9.90 15.66
N LEU A 491 31.06 -10.74 16.28
CA LEU A 491 31.49 -12.01 15.68
C LEU A 491 30.40 -13.08 15.66
N ASN A 492 29.47 -13.02 16.60
CA ASN A 492 28.42 -14.03 16.80
C ASN A 492 27.03 -13.57 16.33
N VAL A 493 26.96 -12.71 15.32
CA VAL A 493 25.68 -12.21 14.78
C VAL A 493 24.83 -13.38 14.27
N LYS A 494 23.61 -13.49 14.74
CA LYS A 494 22.62 -14.49 14.29
C LYS A 494 21.49 -13.86 13.46
N LYS A 495 21.19 -12.59 13.71
CA LYS A 495 20.14 -11.81 13.01
C LYS A 495 20.44 -10.31 13.13
N SER A 496 19.98 -9.52 12.18
CA SER A 496 20.11 -8.05 12.20
C SER A 496 18.82 -7.34 12.60
N GLY A 497 17.74 -8.07 12.86
CA GLY A 497 16.45 -7.53 13.25
C GLY A 497 15.53 -8.63 13.77
N PRO A 498 14.32 -8.29 14.24
CA PRO A 498 13.35 -9.28 14.65
C PRO A 498 12.95 -10.17 13.45
N ASN A 499 12.62 -11.43 13.74
CA ASN A 499 11.99 -12.37 12.79
C ASN A 499 12.78 -12.78 11.54
N ALA A 500 14.06 -12.40 11.39
CA ALA A 500 14.84 -12.78 10.21
C ALA A 500 16.26 -13.25 10.58
N GLY A 501 16.61 -14.48 10.19
CA GLY A 501 17.97 -15.01 10.27
C GLY A 501 18.86 -14.53 9.12
N LEU A 502 20.16 -14.76 9.24
CA LEU A 502 21.16 -14.38 8.24
C LEU A 502 21.33 -15.42 7.10
N GLY A 503 20.45 -16.32 6.87
CA GLY A 503 20.62 -17.33 5.79
C GLY A 503 20.38 -16.73 4.40
N ILE A 504 21.16 -17.15 3.41
CA ILE A 504 20.88 -16.88 2.00
C ILE A 504 20.17 -18.13 1.45
N PRO A 505 18.87 -18.05 1.09
CA PRO A 505 18.08 -19.23 0.71
C PRO A 505 18.24 -19.64 -0.76
N TYR A 506 19.19 -19.06 -1.48
CA TYR A 506 19.47 -19.31 -2.89
C TYR A 506 20.99 -19.34 -3.15
N SER A 507 21.41 -19.76 -4.34
CA SER A 507 22.82 -19.65 -4.74
C SER A 507 23.24 -18.19 -5.00
N PRO A 508 24.18 -17.63 -4.25
CA PRO A 508 24.68 -16.28 -4.50
C PRO A 508 25.25 -16.07 -5.92
N LEU A 509 25.68 -17.16 -6.58
CA LEU A 509 26.21 -17.11 -7.94
C LEU A 509 25.16 -16.63 -8.96
N LEU A 510 23.87 -16.85 -8.70
CA LEU A 510 22.81 -16.37 -9.60
C LEU A 510 22.73 -14.83 -9.62
N VAL A 511 23.00 -14.17 -8.49
CA VAL A 511 23.05 -12.71 -8.44
C VAL A 511 24.29 -12.17 -9.17
N ILE A 512 25.43 -12.85 -9.02
CA ILE A 512 26.68 -12.51 -9.75
C ILE A 512 26.47 -12.70 -11.27
N GLN A 513 25.81 -13.75 -11.69
CA GLN A 513 25.47 -13.97 -13.09
C GLN A 513 24.50 -12.90 -13.63
N ALA A 514 23.48 -12.54 -12.85
CA ALA A 514 22.55 -11.48 -13.22
C ALA A 514 23.27 -10.14 -13.42
N GLU A 515 24.19 -9.77 -12.53
CA GLU A 515 25.02 -8.58 -12.65
C GLU A 515 25.84 -8.59 -13.95
N GLY A 516 26.58 -9.67 -14.20
CA GLY A 516 27.38 -9.82 -15.42
C GLY A 516 26.55 -9.75 -16.70
N LEU A 517 25.31 -10.26 -16.67
CA LEU A 517 24.37 -10.22 -17.80
C LEU A 517 23.81 -8.79 -18.01
N LEU A 518 23.47 -8.08 -16.96
CA LEU A 518 23.04 -6.68 -17.05
C LEU A 518 24.15 -5.79 -17.66
N LEU A 519 25.39 -5.98 -17.25
CA LEU A 519 26.52 -5.18 -17.75
C LEU A 519 26.88 -5.43 -19.20
N LYS A 520 26.51 -6.58 -19.81
CA LYS A 520 26.81 -6.89 -21.22
C LYS A 520 26.25 -5.85 -22.19
N ASP A 521 25.06 -5.34 -21.94
CA ASP A 521 24.39 -4.36 -22.80
C ASP A 521 24.37 -2.95 -22.19
N ALA A 522 25.33 -2.63 -21.29
CA ALA A 522 25.38 -1.37 -20.56
C ALA A 522 25.37 -0.15 -21.49
N ASP A 523 26.13 -0.16 -22.57
CA ASP A 523 26.17 0.95 -23.53
C ASP A 523 24.82 1.24 -24.18
N LYS A 524 24.02 0.22 -24.40
CA LYS A 524 22.68 0.33 -24.98
C LYS A 524 21.65 0.82 -23.97
N LEU A 525 21.81 0.43 -22.69
CA LEU A 525 20.78 0.58 -21.66
C LEU A 525 21.06 1.73 -20.67
N LYS A 526 22.27 2.25 -20.60
CA LYS A 526 22.75 3.22 -19.60
C LYS A 526 21.94 4.52 -19.50
N ASN A 527 21.21 4.89 -20.56
CA ASN A 527 20.37 6.09 -20.56
C ASN A 527 19.03 5.87 -19.83
N SER A 528 18.63 4.62 -19.57
CA SER A 528 17.46 4.29 -18.77
C SER A 528 17.76 4.45 -17.28
N GLU A 529 17.02 5.31 -16.58
CA GLU A 529 17.14 5.50 -15.14
C GLU A 529 16.84 4.19 -14.38
N PRO A 530 15.74 3.46 -14.67
CA PRO A 530 15.47 2.18 -14.02
C PRO A 530 16.58 1.13 -14.23
N TYR A 531 17.23 1.11 -15.40
CA TYR A 531 18.35 0.22 -15.63
C TYR A 531 19.52 0.53 -14.69
N ARG A 532 19.89 1.80 -14.56
CA ARG A 532 20.96 2.19 -13.64
C ARG A 532 20.65 1.84 -12.19
N PHE A 533 19.39 2.05 -11.80
CA PHE A 533 18.93 1.62 -10.48
C PHE A 533 19.10 0.10 -10.29
N ASP A 534 18.60 -0.72 -11.23
CA ASP A 534 18.64 -2.17 -11.10
C ASP A 534 20.08 -2.71 -11.08
N VAL A 535 21.00 -2.15 -11.86
CA VAL A 535 22.43 -2.51 -11.79
C VAL A 535 22.97 -2.23 -10.39
N ILE A 536 22.70 -1.05 -9.83
CA ILE A 536 23.16 -0.70 -8.47
C ILE A 536 22.52 -1.62 -7.42
N ASP A 537 21.25 -1.95 -7.55
CA ASP A 537 20.52 -2.78 -6.57
C ASP A 537 20.99 -4.25 -6.62
N VAL A 538 21.24 -4.79 -7.81
CA VAL A 538 21.83 -6.14 -7.97
C VAL A 538 23.25 -6.16 -7.41
N GLN A 539 24.08 -5.14 -7.68
CA GLN A 539 25.42 -4.98 -7.11
C GLN A 539 25.37 -4.92 -5.58
N ARG A 540 24.45 -4.13 -5.02
CA ARG A 540 24.22 -4.03 -3.57
C ARG A 540 23.88 -5.41 -2.98
N GLN A 541 22.98 -6.18 -3.62
CA GLN A 541 22.61 -7.52 -3.16
C GLN A 541 23.79 -8.49 -3.24
N MET A 542 24.58 -8.43 -4.30
CA MET A 542 25.80 -9.22 -4.46
C MET A 542 26.80 -8.94 -3.33
N MET A 543 27.08 -7.66 -3.06
CA MET A 543 27.97 -7.26 -1.97
C MET A 543 27.44 -7.65 -0.59
N THR A 544 26.13 -7.58 -0.38
CA THR A 544 25.47 -8.05 0.84
C THR A 544 25.71 -9.55 1.05
N ASN A 545 25.54 -10.35 0.01
CA ASN A 545 25.77 -11.80 0.05
C ASN A 545 27.27 -12.12 0.33
N MET A 546 28.19 -11.41 -0.32
CA MET A 546 29.63 -11.54 -0.08
C MET A 546 30.01 -11.16 1.35
N GLY A 547 29.51 -10.04 1.85
CA GLY A 547 29.77 -9.56 3.21
C GLY A 547 29.36 -10.61 4.25
N GLN A 548 28.27 -11.33 4.02
CA GLN A 548 27.84 -12.40 4.91
C GLN A 548 28.80 -13.60 4.91
N VAL A 549 29.31 -13.99 3.75
CA VAL A 549 30.31 -15.07 3.63
C VAL A 549 31.64 -14.68 4.29
N ILE A 550 32.09 -13.45 4.04
CA ILE A 550 33.35 -12.93 4.62
C ILE A 550 33.22 -12.84 6.14
N HIS A 551 32.13 -12.29 6.67
CA HIS A 551 31.90 -12.21 8.11
C HIS A 551 31.95 -13.59 8.77
N LYS A 552 31.33 -14.61 8.15
CA LYS A 552 31.37 -15.98 8.67
C LYS A 552 32.80 -16.50 8.76
N ARG A 553 33.60 -16.32 7.70
CA ARG A 553 35.02 -16.72 7.68
C ARG A 553 35.86 -15.98 8.73
N ALA A 554 35.66 -14.66 8.85
CA ALA A 554 36.36 -13.85 9.86
C ALA A 554 35.99 -14.33 11.29
N ALA A 555 34.73 -14.61 11.58
CA ALA A 555 34.30 -15.14 12.86
C ALA A 555 34.92 -16.52 13.17
N GLU A 556 34.97 -17.42 12.18
CA GLU A 556 35.63 -18.73 12.31
C GLU A 556 37.13 -18.61 12.55
N ALA A 557 37.86 -17.74 11.80
CA ALA A 557 39.29 -17.49 11.99
C ALA A 557 39.58 -16.93 13.40
N PHE A 558 38.76 -15.99 13.88
CA PHE A 558 38.88 -15.46 15.24
C PHE A 558 38.72 -16.54 16.30
N LEU A 559 37.68 -17.38 16.19
CA LEU A 559 37.43 -18.46 17.14
C LEU A 559 38.55 -19.51 17.15
N ASN A 560 39.15 -19.78 16.00
CA ASN A 560 40.28 -20.70 15.85
C ASN A 560 41.64 -20.05 16.17
N ARG A 561 41.66 -18.76 16.54
CA ARG A 561 42.88 -17.97 16.78
C ARG A 561 43.83 -17.93 15.58
N ASP A 562 43.29 -18.05 14.37
CA ASP A 562 44.04 -17.93 13.13
C ASP A 562 44.16 -16.45 12.75
N LYS A 563 45.32 -15.88 13.11
CA LYS A 563 45.58 -14.45 12.89
C LYS A 563 45.79 -14.10 11.42
N GLU A 564 46.27 -15.04 10.62
CA GLU A 564 46.58 -14.80 9.21
C GLU A 564 45.27 -14.81 8.40
N ALA A 565 44.36 -15.75 8.67
CA ALA A 565 43.08 -15.81 8.02
C ALA A 565 42.12 -14.70 8.46
N PHE A 566 42.21 -14.21 9.70
CA PHE A 566 41.38 -13.12 10.25
C PHE A 566 41.76 -11.77 9.68
#